data_719469b7f87c1f7cdaca97382300b4ee
#
_entry.id   719469b7f87c1f7cdaca97382300b4ee
#
_cell.length_a   1.000
_cell.length_b   1.000
_cell.length_c   1.000
_cell.angle_alpha   90.00
_cell.angle_beta   90.00
_cell.angle_gamma   90.00
#
_symmetry.space_group_name_H-M   'P 1'
#
loop_
_entity.id
_entity.type
_entity.pdbx_description
1 polymer ?
#
loop_
_entity_poly.entity_id
_entity_poly.type
_entity_poly.pdbx_seq_one_letter_code
_entity_poly.pdbx_strand_id
1 'polypeptide(L)'
;MPFISKTAKPPYYAVIFTSINADVDHAEHTEMYHRMVELAATYDGFLGIEPARNTDGSGVAAIYWKDTDSIAAFSRDPEHLIAKKKGREIWYSHYMIRICKVERQYGRSD
;
A
#
# COMPACT_ATOMS: atom_id res chain seq x y z
N MET A 1 1.00 -3.26 17.63
CA MET A 1 1.14 -3.81 16.27
C MET A 1 2.56 -3.59 15.76
N PRO A 2 3.31 -4.61 15.42
CA PRO A 2 4.65 -4.41 14.89
C PRO A 2 4.60 -3.71 13.54
N PHE A 3 5.50 -2.76 13.34
CA PHE A 3 5.58 -2.03 12.07
C PHE A 3 6.09 -2.93 10.95
N ILE A 4 7.06 -3.82 11.25
CA ILE A 4 7.64 -4.70 10.24
C ILE A 4 6.71 -5.87 9.97
N SER A 5 6.28 -6.02 8.73
CA SER A 5 5.39 -7.10 8.32
C SER A 5 6.11 -8.45 8.37
N LYS A 6 5.39 -9.48 8.80
CA LYS A 6 5.86 -10.86 8.71
C LYS A 6 5.40 -11.42 7.38
N THR A 7 6.29 -11.38 6.41
CA THR A 7 6.00 -11.88 5.07
C THR A 7 6.35 -13.36 4.94
N ALA A 8 5.93 -13.95 3.84
CA ALA A 8 6.33 -15.31 3.48
C ALA A 8 7.81 -15.33 3.09
N LYS A 9 8.35 -16.53 2.87
CA LYS A 9 9.70 -16.66 2.29
C LYS A 9 9.69 -16.09 0.86
N PRO A 10 10.77 -15.37 0.46
CA PRO A 10 10.91 -14.95 -0.93
C PRO A 10 10.91 -16.15 -1.89
N PRO A 11 10.51 -15.94 -3.16
CA PRO A 11 10.13 -14.66 -3.71
C PRO A 11 8.69 -14.27 -3.38
N TYR A 12 8.46 -12.97 -3.24
CA TYR A 12 7.14 -12.37 -3.20
C TYR A 12 7.28 -10.95 -3.78
N TYR A 13 6.23 -10.15 -3.73
CA TYR A 13 6.24 -8.87 -4.44
C TYR A 13 5.91 -7.72 -3.52
N ALA A 14 6.49 -6.56 -3.82
CA ALA A 14 6.21 -5.33 -3.10
C ALA A 14 5.69 -4.27 -4.07
N VAL A 15 4.57 -3.66 -3.73
CA VAL A 15 4.09 -2.45 -4.38
C VAL A 15 4.61 -1.28 -3.55
N ILE A 16 5.47 -0.48 -4.15
CA ILE A 16 6.04 0.70 -3.49
C ILE A 16 5.25 1.91 -3.96
N PHE A 17 4.51 2.52 -3.04
CA PHE A 17 3.69 3.69 -3.31
C PHE A 17 4.34 4.92 -2.69
N THR A 18 4.94 5.76 -3.52
CA THR A 18 5.56 7.02 -3.10
C THR A 18 4.61 8.15 -3.45
N SER A 19 4.29 9.02 -2.51
CA SER A 19 3.29 10.05 -2.75
C SER A 19 3.57 11.35 -1.99
N ILE A 20 2.94 12.42 -2.49
CA ILE A 20 2.89 13.72 -1.82
C ILE A 20 1.42 14.09 -1.69
N ASN A 21 0.97 14.32 -0.45
CA ASN A 21 -0.39 14.73 -0.20
C ASN A 21 -0.67 16.12 -0.80
N ALA A 22 -1.83 16.28 -1.39
CA ALA A 22 -2.32 17.59 -1.81
C ALA A 22 -2.67 18.42 -0.56
N ASP A 23 -2.71 19.72 -0.71
CA ASP A 23 -3.05 20.66 0.38
C ASP A 23 -4.58 20.73 0.52
N VAL A 24 -5.17 19.66 1.06
CA VAL A 24 -6.61 19.52 1.28
C VAL A 24 -6.84 18.81 2.62
N ASP A 25 -8.08 18.81 3.10
CA ASP A 25 -8.47 18.02 4.27
C ASP A 25 -8.36 16.52 3.94
N HIS A 26 -7.68 15.77 4.80
CA HIS A 26 -7.43 14.35 4.61
C HIS A 26 -8.25 13.43 5.53
N ALA A 27 -9.31 13.94 6.18
CA ALA A 27 -10.13 13.12 7.08
C ALA A 27 -10.76 11.93 6.33
N GLU A 28 -11.38 12.18 5.18
CA GLU A 28 -11.96 11.12 4.34
C GLU A 28 -10.89 10.20 3.80
N HIS A 29 -9.74 10.75 3.42
CA HIS A 29 -8.59 9.97 2.94
C HIS A 29 -8.11 8.98 4.00
N THR A 30 -8.02 9.43 5.26
CA THR A 30 -7.59 8.57 6.36
C THR A 30 -8.58 7.42 6.58
N GLU A 31 -9.87 7.69 6.55
CA GLU A 31 -10.89 6.65 6.64
C GLU A 31 -10.79 5.65 5.49
N MET A 32 -10.61 6.14 4.27
CA MET A 32 -10.48 5.29 3.10
C MET A 32 -9.22 4.42 3.17
N TYR A 33 -8.12 4.97 3.70
CA TYR A 33 -6.89 4.21 3.90
C TYR A 33 -7.15 3.00 4.81
N HIS A 34 -7.80 3.22 5.95
CA HIS A 34 -8.12 2.14 6.88
C HIS A 34 -9.03 1.10 6.23
N ARG A 35 -10.01 1.54 5.45
CA ARG A 35 -10.90 0.64 4.72
C ARG A 35 -10.13 -0.19 3.69
N MET A 36 -9.16 0.43 2.99
CA MET A 36 -8.37 -0.29 1.99
C MET A 36 -7.46 -1.34 2.62
N VAL A 37 -6.93 -1.07 3.81
CA VAL A 37 -6.14 -2.07 4.54
C VAL A 37 -7.02 -3.26 4.95
N GLU A 38 -8.23 -3.00 5.46
CA GLU A 38 -9.19 -4.06 5.79
C GLU A 38 -9.55 -4.88 4.54
N LEU A 39 -9.82 -4.21 3.43
CA LEU A 39 -10.19 -4.86 2.18
C LEU A 39 -9.04 -5.74 1.66
N ALA A 40 -7.82 -5.21 1.65
CA ALA A 40 -6.64 -5.96 1.22
C ALA A 40 -6.46 -7.22 2.04
N ALA A 41 -6.70 -7.14 3.35
CA ALA A 41 -6.57 -8.29 4.24
C ALA A 41 -7.56 -9.43 3.93
N THR A 42 -8.64 -9.15 3.20
CA THR A 42 -9.57 -10.19 2.75
C THR A 42 -9.06 -10.98 1.54
N TYR A 43 -8.02 -10.49 0.88
CA TYR A 43 -7.41 -11.15 -0.27
C TYR A 43 -6.36 -12.14 0.21
N ASP A 44 -6.44 -13.36 -0.33
CA ASP A 44 -5.55 -14.46 0.07
C ASP A 44 -4.06 -14.15 -0.10
N GLY A 45 -3.71 -13.36 -1.10
CA GLY A 45 -2.32 -13.04 -1.39
C GLY A 45 -1.72 -11.86 -0.62
N PHE A 46 -2.49 -11.21 0.24
CA PHE A 46 -1.99 -10.06 1.00
C PHE A 46 -1.03 -10.52 2.10
N LEU A 47 0.15 -9.91 2.17
CA LEU A 47 1.19 -10.30 3.13
C LEU A 47 1.46 -9.22 4.18
N GLY A 48 1.13 -7.97 3.92
CA GLY A 48 1.33 -6.90 4.89
C GLY A 48 1.52 -5.54 4.25
N ILE A 49 1.59 -4.53 5.10
CA ILE A 49 1.78 -3.14 4.67
C ILE A 49 2.67 -2.41 5.68
N GLU A 50 3.58 -1.61 5.17
CA GLU A 50 4.47 -0.77 5.97
C GLU A 50 4.39 0.66 5.46
N PRO A 51 3.50 1.49 6.04
CA PRO A 51 3.34 2.86 5.61
C PRO A 51 4.17 3.83 6.46
N ALA A 52 4.64 4.90 5.84
CA ALA A 52 5.28 5.98 6.56
C ALA A 52 4.98 7.30 5.85
N ARG A 53 4.64 8.32 6.62
CA ARG A 53 4.36 9.65 6.09
C ARG A 53 5.02 10.71 6.96
N ASN A 54 5.70 11.64 6.29
CA ASN A 54 6.33 12.77 6.95
C ASN A 54 5.30 13.87 7.23
N THR A 55 5.65 14.77 8.13
CA THR A 55 4.78 15.91 8.48
C THR A 55 4.60 16.88 7.31
N ASP A 56 5.50 16.87 6.34
CA ASP A 56 5.40 17.71 5.13
C ASP A 56 4.46 17.11 4.08
N GLY A 57 3.86 15.94 4.33
CA GLY A 57 2.94 15.28 3.42
C GLY A 57 3.58 14.29 2.46
N SER A 58 4.90 14.20 2.42
CA SER A 58 5.57 13.16 1.61
C SER A 58 5.55 11.83 2.33
N GLY A 59 5.47 10.75 1.60
CA GLY A 59 5.44 9.43 2.22
C GLY A 59 5.69 8.29 1.27
N VAL A 60 5.92 7.12 1.88
CA VAL A 60 6.13 5.86 1.15
C VAL A 60 5.36 4.77 1.89
N ALA A 61 4.70 3.92 1.14
CA ALA A 61 4.11 2.69 1.68
C ALA A 61 4.62 1.51 0.87
N ALA A 62 5.02 0.45 1.56
CA ALA A 62 5.35 -0.83 0.93
C ALA A 62 4.21 -1.79 1.24
N ILE A 63 3.59 -2.33 0.21
CA ILE A 63 2.47 -3.27 0.35
C ILE A 63 2.94 -4.60 -0.26
N TYR A 64 2.88 -5.67 0.53
CA TYR A 64 3.44 -6.96 0.14
C TYR A 64 2.36 -7.95 -0.27
N TRP A 65 2.60 -8.63 -1.40
CA TRP A 65 1.68 -9.59 -2.00
C TRP A 65 2.44 -10.85 -2.43
N LYS A 66 1.80 -12.00 -2.35
CA LYS A 66 2.44 -13.27 -2.69
C LYS A 66 2.79 -13.39 -4.17
N ASP A 67 2.03 -12.75 -5.05
CA ASP A 67 2.24 -12.81 -6.50
C ASP A 67 1.61 -11.61 -7.21
N THR A 68 1.91 -11.48 -8.52
CA THR A 68 1.40 -10.37 -9.33
C THR A 68 -0.08 -10.52 -9.65
N ASP A 69 -0.61 -11.76 -9.66
CA ASP A 69 -2.04 -11.97 -9.88
C ASP A 69 -2.86 -11.39 -8.73
N SER A 70 -2.38 -11.53 -7.49
CA SER A 70 -3.02 -10.92 -6.32
C SER A 70 -3.03 -9.40 -6.41
N ILE A 71 -1.92 -8.81 -6.84
CA ILE A 71 -1.82 -7.36 -7.06
C ILE A 71 -2.86 -6.92 -8.09
N ALA A 72 -2.93 -7.62 -9.22
CA ALA A 72 -3.87 -7.30 -10.28
C ALA A 72 -5.33 -7.44 -9.81
N ALA A 73 -5.65 -8.48 -9.06
CA ALA A 73 -6.99 -8.70 -8.54
C ALA A 73 -7.43 -7.56 -7.60
N PHE A 74 -6.57 -7.19 -6.65
CA PHE A 74 -6.86 -6.08 -5.74
C PHE A 74 -6.96 -4.75 -6.50
N SER A 75 -6.12 -4.55 -7.50
CA SER A 75 -6.14 -3.35 -8.33
C SER A 75 -7.48 -3.15 -9.03
N ARG A 76 -8.20 -4.23 -9.34
CA ARG A 76 -9.49 -4.19 -10.02
C ARG A 76 -10.69 -4.18 -9.06
N ASP A 77 -10.47 -4.28 -7.76
CA ASP A 77 -11.55 -4.28 -6.79
C ASP A 77 -12.35 -2.98 -6.91
N PRO A 78 -13.70 -3.04 -6.97
CA PRO A 78 -14.53 -1.84 -7.15
C PRO A 78 -14.31 -0.77 -6.09
N GLU A 79 -14.12 -1.15 -4.82
CA GLU A 79 -13.82 -0.17 -3.77
C GLU A 79 -12.44 0.45 -3.97
N HIS A 80 -11.46 -0.35 -4.39
CA HIS A 80 -10.11 0.16 -4.65
C HIS A 80 -10.10 1.12 -5.85
N LEU A 81 -10.92 0.86 -6.86
CA LEU A 81 -11.06 1.78 -8.00
C LEU A 81 -11.59 3.14 -7.56
N ILE A 82 -12.53 3.17 -6.62
CA ILE A 82 -13.03 4.43 -6.06
C ILE A 82 -11.92 5.16 -5.30
N ALA A 83 -11.18 4.45 -4.46
CA ALA A 83 -10.07 5.03 -3.70
C ALA A 83 -8.99 5.58 -4.63
N LYS A 84 -8.65 4.85 -5.70
CA LYS A 84 -7.67 5.30 -6.69
C LYS A 84 -8.10 6.59 -7.37
N LYS A 85 -9.38 6.69 -7.76
CA LYS A 85 -9.91 7.87 -8.42
C LYS A 85 -9.81 9.08 -7.50
N LYS A 86 -10.24 8.95 -6.25
CA LYS A 86 -10.17 10.04 -5.27
C LYS A 86 -8.73 10.43 -4.96
N GLY A 87 -7.82 9.45 -4.86
CA GLY A 87 -6.40 9.72 -4.66
C GLY A 87 -5.83 10.55 -5.80
N ARG A 88 -6.09 10.14 -7.04
CA ARG A 88 -5.59 10.83 -8.22
C ARG A 88 -6.19 12.23 -8.36
N GLU A 89 -7.47 12.40 -8.08
CA GLU A 89 -8.19 13.65 -8.34
C GLU A 89 -8.13 14.64 -7.17
N ILE A 90 -8.02 14.14 -5.93
CA ILE A 90 -8.21 14.98 -4.73
C ILE A 90 -7.04 14.90 -3.77
N TRP A 91 -6.63 13.68 -3.35
CA TRP A 91 -5.79 13.51 -2.17
C TRP A 91 -4.29 13.65 -2.40
N TYR A 92 -3.82 13.31 -3.61
CA TYR A 92 -2.38 13.38 -3.90
C TYR A 92 -2.09 14.41 -4.97
N SER A 93 -1.09 15.25 -4.72
CA SER A 93 -0.58 16.14 -5.75
C SER A 93 0.33 15.37 -6.72
N HIS A 94 1.08 14.39 -6.19
CA HIS A 94 1.99 13.56 -6.99
C HIS A 94 2.03 12.17 -6.39
N TYR A 95 2.20 11.16 -7.23
CA TYR A 95 2.48 9.80 -6.75
C TYR A 95 3.16 8.97 -7.84
N MET A 96 3.85 7.92 -7.39
CA MET A 96 4.48 6.96 -8.26
C MET A 96 4.30 5.58 -7.63
N ILE A 97 3.92 4.61 -8.44
CA ILE A 97 3.74 3.23 -8.01
C ILE A 97 4.77 2.37 -8.73
N ARG A 98 5.52 1.57 -7.96
CA ARG A 98 6.51 0.64 -8.50
C ARG A 98 6.20 -0.75 -7.97
N ILE A 99 6.24 -1.75 -8.84
CA ILE A 99 6.03 -3.15 -8.47
C ILE A 99 7.39 -3.84 -8.56
N CYS A 100 7.83 -4.40 -7.43
CA CYS A 100 9.16 -4.97 -7.29
C CYS A 100 9.05 -6.41 -6.83
N LYS A 101 9.97 -7.26 -7.30
CA LYS A 101 10.10 -8.62 -6.80
C LYS A 101 11.09 -8.64 -5.65
N VAL A 102 10.67 -9.20 -4.50
CA VAL A 102 11.56 -9.42 -3.38
C VAL A 102 12.22 -10.79 -3.57
N GLU A 103 13.48 -10.79 -3.94
CA GLU A 103 14.21 -12.03 -4.22
C GLU A 103 14.88 -12.60 -2.96
N ARG A 104 15.30 -11.73 -2.06
CA ARG A 104 15.96 -12.10 -0.80
C ARG A 104 15.49 -11.15 0.28
N GLN A 105 15.52 -11.67 1.51
CA GLN A 105 15.31 -10.84 2.70
C GLN A 105 16.15 -11.39 3.83
N TYR A 106 16.58 -10.50 4.70
CA TYR A 106 17.27 -10.86 5.94
C TYR A 106 17.13 -9.69 6.89
N GLY A 107 17.16 -9.99 8.17
CA GLY A 107 17.00 -8.95 9.16
C GLY A 107 16.94 -9.52 10.57
N ARG A 108 16.59 -8.64 11.50
CA ARG A 108 16.36 -8.99 12.89
C ARG A 108 14.93 -8.63 13.24
N SER A 109 14.13 -9.63 13.59
CA SER A 109 12.67 -9.48 13.68
C SER A 109 12.04 -9.81 15.03
N ASP A 110 12.82 -10.13 16.02
CA ASP A 110 12.26 -10.48 17.34
C ASP A 110 12.25 -9.33 18.34
#